data_a5efadfab3ce99414ca886bb7aa4a028
#
_entry.id   a5efadfab3ce99414ca886bb7aa4a028
#
_cell.length_a   1.000
_cell.length_b   1.000
_cell.length_c   1.000
_cell.angle_alpha   90.00
_cell.angle_beta   90.00
_cell.angle_gamma   90.00
#
_symmetry.space_group_name_H-M   'P 1'
#
loop_
_entity.id
_entity.type
_entity.pdbx_description
1 polymer ?
#
loop_
_entity_poly.entity_id
_entity_poly.type
_entity_poly.pdbx_seq_one_letter_code
_entity_poly.pdbx_strand_id
1 'polypeptide(L)'
;NLLQSVSKHCHLERAIHLSGYMLTLDQHLKKAGIYREHIEKTDWSKIYDTLGAYEASKIQGHFNWIKQADLLDIPWTVIHPATVIGDEINGEIPASQPISTLIQQLQQRKMNALPGTSKHSLPLVSVTMLVNAMVHASKDPQTIGQEILVANPKQISLQTLVNMIAKTLQMNPPRHFISISLLKCILKWQWLANKLDMSAEMLNFIRTEQLDLRTFNQLNQQWKIPPTELETTMQKTVEWVMQ
;
A
#
# COMPACT_ATOMS: atom_id res chain seq x y z
N ASN A 1 -9.87 -22.65 6.60
CA ASN A 1 -9.64 -21.20 6.76
C ASN A 1 -8.91 -20.96 8.08
N LEU A 2 -7.87 -20.09 8.10
CA LEU A 2 -7.06 -19.82 9.29
C LEU A 2 -7.91 -19.35 10.48
N LEU A 3 -8.82 -18.39 10.28
CA LEU A 3 -9.71 -17.91 11.36
C LEU A 3 -10.56 -19.03 11.96
N GLN A 4 -11.13 -19.91 11.13
CA GLN A 4 -11.90 -21.06 11.62
C GLN A 4 -11.07 -22.05 12.40
N SER A 5 -9.81 -22.29 12.00
CA SER A 5 -8.92 -23.19 12.72
C SER A 5 -8.51 -22.62 14.05
N VAL A 6 -8.15 -21.33 14.09
CA VAL A 6 -7.73 -20.67 15.34
C VAL A 6 -8.89 -20.53 16.32
N SER A 7 -10.09 -20.12 15.86
CA SER A 7 -11.27 -19.95 16.73
C SER A 7 -11.75 -21.24 17.39
N LYS A 8 -11.45 -22.40 16.82
CA LYS A 8 -11.77 -23.71 17.43
C LYS A 8 -10.88 -24.07 18.60
N HIS A 9 -9.67 -23.51 18.65
CA HIS A 9 -8.65 -23.92 19.62
C HIS A 9 -8.22 -22.80 20.57
N CYS A 10 -8.55 -21.54 20.23
CA CYS A 10 -8.15 -20.36 20.99
C CYS A 10 -9.31 -19.38 21.10
N HIS A 11 -9.44 -18.72 22.25
CA HIS A 11 -10.26 -17.52 22.38
C HIS A 11 -9.45 -16.34 21.82
N LEU A 12 -9.97 -15.72 20.76
CA LEU A 12 -9.34 -14.56 20.13
C LEU A 12 -9.94 -13.28 20.70
N GLU A 13 -9.14 -12.50 21.41
CA GLU A 13 -9.55 -11.16 21.87
C GLU A 13 -9.59 -10.16 20.71
N ARG A 14 -8.76 -10.34 19.70
CA ARG A 14 -8.70 -9.48 18.52
C ARG A 14 -8.01 -10.18 17.35
N ALA A 15 -8.54 -9.98 16.14
CA ALA A 15 -7.85 -10.32 14.90
C ALA A 15 -7.51 -9.05 14.12
N ILE A 16 -6.24 -8.87 13.76
CA ILE A 16 -5.78 -7.76 12.92
C ILE A 16 -5.54 -8.27 11.50
N HIS A 17 -6.25 -7.71 10.53
CA HIS A 17 -6.05 -7.98 9.11
C HIS A 17 -5.25 -6.88 8.44
N LEU A 18 -4.12 -7.24 7.83
CA LEU A 18 -3.33 -6.32 7.02
C LEU A 18 -3.80 -6.39 5.57
N SER A 19 -4.37 -5.32 5.08
CA SER A 19 -4.94 -5.23 3.74
C SER A 19 -4.15 -4.23 2.86
N GLY A 20 -4.78 -3.36 2.10
CA GLY A 20 -4.11 -2.36 1.28
C GLY A 20 -4.96 -1.10 1.09
N TYR A 21 -4.30 0.05 1.02
CA TYR A 21 -5.00 1.34 0.97
C TYR A 21 -5.92 1.52 -0.25
N MET A 22 -5.72 0.76 -1.33
CA MET A 22 -6.60 0.80 -2.51
C MET A 22 -8.05 0.48 -2.16
N LEU A 23 -8.26 -0.35 -1.14
CA LEU A 23 -9.60 -0.69 -0.67
C LEU A 23 -10.30 0.45 0.07
N THR A 24 -9.57 1.46 0.53
CA THR A 24 -10.20 2.64 1.16
C THR A 24 -10.72 3.66 0.14
N LEU A 25 -10.53 3.41 -1.14
CA LEU A 25 -10.84 4.33 -2.22
C LEU A 25 -12.16 3.93 -2.90
N ASP A 26 -13.27 4.37 -2.35
CA ASP A 26 -14.62 4.01 -2.84
C ASP A 26 -14.83 4.28 -4.34
N GLN A 27 -14.29 5.38 -4.87
CA GLN A 27 -14.40 5.67 -6.30
C GLN A 27 -13.65 4.64 -7.16
N HIS A 28 -12.53 4.11 -6.66
CA HIS A 28 -11.78 3.06 -7.36
C HIS A 28 -12.58 1.75 -7.37
N LEU A 29 -13.13 1.35 -6.23
CA LEU A 29 -13.98 0.16 -6.12
C LEU A 29 -15.23 0.28 -7.01
N LYS A 30 -15.93 1.41 -6.96
CA LYS A 30 -17.13 1.68 -7.80
C LYS A 30 -16.83 1.63 -9.30
N LYS A 31 -15.69 2.19 -9.74
CA LYS A 31 -15.25 2.09 -11.15
C LYS A 31 -14.99 0.66 -11.60
N ALA A 32 -14.56 -0.20 -10.70
CA ALA A 32 -14.41 -1.63 -10.94
C ALA A 32 -15.74 -2.40 -10.91
N GLY A 33 -16.83 -1.79 -10.45
CA GLY A 33 -18.12 -2.45 -10.27
C GLY A 33 -18.31 -3.10 -8.90
N ILE A 34 -17.52 -2.68 -7.91
CA ILE A 34 -17.58 -3.19 -6.54
C ILE A 34 -18.28 -2.14 -5.65
N TYR A 35 -19.35 -2.56 -5.02
CA TYR A 35 -20.16 -1.74 -4.11
C TYR A 35 -20.13 -2.38 -2.73
N ARG A 36 -19.60 -1.67 -1.72
CA ARG A 36 -19.44 -2.22 -0.36
C ARG A 36 -20.76 -2.67 0.25
N GLU A 37 -21.83 -1.90 -0.01
CA GLU A 37 -23.18 -2.16 0.49
C GLU A 37 -23.84 -3.41 -0.12
N HIS A 38 -23.27 -3.90 -1.23
CA HIS A 38 -23.83 -5.01 -2.01
C HIS A 38 -22.72 -5.95 -2.49
N ILE A 39 -21.71 -6.19 -1.64
CA ILE A 39 -20.54 -6.99 -2.01
C ILE A 39 -20.90 -8.43 -2.43
N GLU A 40 -22.00 -8.97 -1.90
CA GLU A 40 -22.52 -10.29 -2.25
C GLU A 40 -23.04 -10.38 -3.69
N LYS A 41 -23.31 -9.24 -4.34
CA LYS A 41 -23.77 -9.16 -5.74
C LYS A 41 -22.63 -8.94 -6.72
N THR A 42 -21.37 -8.88 -6.24
CA THR A 42 -20.22 -8.62 -7.08
C THR A 42 -19.92 -9.80 -7.99
N ASP A 43 -19.86 -9.53 -9.30
CA ASP A 43 -19.38 -10.48 -10.29
C ASP A 43 -17.84 -10.54 -10.24
N TRP A 44 -17.31 -11.42 -9.41
CA TRP A 44 -15.88 -11.57 -9.21
C TRP A 44 -15.14 -11.98 -10.49
N SER A 45 -15.75 -12.77 -11.39
CA SER A 45 -15.11 -13.12 -12.65
C SER A 45 -14.76 -11.88 -13.48
N LYS A 46 -15.73 -10.97 -13.62
CA LYS A 46 -15.55 -9.69 -14.29
C LYS A 46 -14.53 -8.78 -13.59
N ILE A 47 -14.46 -8.83 -12.25
CA ILE A 47 -13.48 -8.06 -11.48
C ILE A 47 -12.07 -8.56 -11.76
N TYR A 48 -11.87 -9.89 -11.77
CA TYR A 48 -10.58 -10.50 -12.12
C TYR A 48 -10.11 -10.11 -13.52
N ASP A 49 -11.01 -10.08 -14.49
CA ASP A 49 -10.70 -9.65 -15.86
C ASP A 49 -10.34 -8.15 -15.94
N THR A 50 -10.96 -7.33 -15.10
CA THR A 50 -10.81 -5.85 -15.14
C THR A 50 -9.59 -5.37 -14.39
N LEU A 51 -9.35 -5.89 -13.17
CA LEU A 51 -8.31 -5.42 -12.26
C LEU A 51 -7.04 -6.28 -12.28
N GLY A 52 -7.12 -7.48 -12.84
CA GLY A 52 -6.05 -8.48 -12.74
C GLY A 52 -6.11 -9.31 -11.46
N ALA A 53 -5.40 -10.44 -11.48
CA ALA A 53 -5.50 -11.45 -10.43
C ALA A 53 -5.04 -10.96 -9.06
N TYR A 54 -3.97 -10.16 -9.01
CA TYR A 54 -3.41 -9.67 -7.74
C TYR A 54 -4.38 -8.74 -7.01
N GLU A 55 -4.86 -7.69 -7.68
CA GLU A 55 -5.74 -6.70 -7.06
C GLU A 55 -7.11 -7.31 -6.74
N ALA A 56 -7.71 -8.04 -7.68
CA ALA A 56 -8.99 -8.70 -7.49
C ALA A 56 -8.97 -9.68 -6.31
N SER A 57 -7.94 -10.54 -6.20
CA SER A 57 -7.81 -11.49 -5.09
C SER A 57 -7.64 -10.81 -3.73
N LYS A 58 -6.90 -9.70 -3.68
CA LYS A 58 -6.77 -8.92 -2.44
C LYS A 58 -8.09 -8.31 -2.01
N ILE A 59 -8.86 -7.73 -2.95
CA ILE A 59 -10.16 -7.14 -2.64
C ILE A 59 -11.14 -8.23 -2.19
N GLN A 60 -11.25 -9.31 -2.94
CA GLN A 60 -12.13 -10.44 -2.59
C GLN A 60 -11.74 -11.05 -1.24
N GLY A 61 -10.43 -11.25 -1.03
CA GLY A 61 -9.90 -11.80 0.22
C GLY A 61 -10.22 -10.94 1.43
N HIS A 62 -10.14 -9.61 1.29
CA HIS A 62 -10.49 -8.65 2.33
C HIS A 62 -11.95 -8.78 2.77
N PHE A 63 -12.90 -8.71 1.84
CA PHE A 63 -14.32 -8.82 2.17
C PHE A 63 -14.70 -10.21 2.71
N ASN A 64 -14.12 -11.27 2.15
CA ASN A 64 -14.31 -12.62 2.66
C ASN A 64 -13.74 -12.79 4.07
N TRP A 65 -12.61 -12.16 4.38
CA TRP A 65 -12.02 -12.20 5.71
C TRP A 65 -12.90 -11.54 6.76
N ILE A 66 -13.41 -10.33 6.49
CA ILE A 66 -14.35 -9.61 7.37
C ILE A 66 -15.61 -10.47 7.61
N LYS A 67 -16.23 -10.94 6.52
CA LYS A 67 -17.40 -11.81 6.61
C LYS A 67 -17.16 -13.04 7.48
N GLN A 68 -15.99 -13.65 7.39
CA GLN A 68 -15.66 -14.82 8.22
C GLN A 68 -15.42 -14.44 9.70
N ALA A 69 -14.81 -13.30 9.97
CA ALA A 69 -14.61 -12.79 11.32
C ALA A 69 -15.98 -12.51 12.00
N ASP A 70 -16.89 -11.86 11.29
CA ASP A 70 -18.27 -11.59 11.76
C ASP A 70 -19.05 -12.89 12.02
N LEU A 71 -18.98 -13.88 11.12
CA LEU A 71 -19.66 -15.17 11.29
C LEU A 71 -19.13 -16.00 12.47
N LEU A 72 -17.93 -15.72 12.91
CA LEU A 72 -17.26 -16.41 14.04
C LEU A 72 -17.26 -15.58 15.32
N ASP A 73 -17.94 -14.43 15.33
CA ASP A 73 -17.98 -13.47 16.44
C ASP A 73 -16.58 -13.06 16.93
N ILE A 74 -15.59 -12.98 16.00
CA ILE A 74 -14.23 -12.58 16.32
C ILE A 74 -14.12 -11.06 16.21
N PRO A 75 -13.74 -10.34 17.30
CA PRO A 75 -13.49 -8.92 17.24
C PRO A 75 -12.33 -8.64 16.28
N TRP A 76 -12.54 -7.79 15.29
CA TRP A 76 -11.55 -7.54 14.25
C TRP A 76 -11.23 -6.07 14.04
N THR A 77 -10.05 -5.81 13.49
CA THR A 77 -9.64 -4.52 12.95
C THR A 77 -8.87 -4.74 11.65
N VAL A 78 -9.14 -3.94 10.63
CA VAL A 78 -8.37 -3.95 9.38
C VAL A 78 -7.44 -2.75 9.34
N ILE A 79 -6.19 -2.99 9.03
CA ILE A 79 -5.19 -1.95 8.76
C ILE A 79 -4.92 -1.92 7.27
N HIS A 80 -5.07 -0.75 6.66
CA HIS A 80 -4.74 -0.47 5.27
C HIS A 80 -3.45 0.34 5.21
N PRO A 81 -2.28 -0.31 5.06
CA PRO A 81 -1.04 0.42 4.91
C PRO A 81 -0.99 1.14 3.56
N ALA A 82 -0.40 2.31 3.54
CA ALA A 82 0.13 2.94 2.34
C ALA A 82 1.32 2.11 1.78
N THR A 83 2.06 2.61 0.81
CA THR A 83 3.27 1.94 0.33
C THR A 83 4.30 1.88 1.43
N VAL A 84 4.69 0.66 1.81
CA VAL A 84 5.61 0.44 2.92
C VAL A 84 7.04 0.76 2.47
N ILE A 85 7.72 1.59 3.27
CA ILE A 85 9.17 1.84 3.19
C ILE A 85 9.86 1.16 4.39
N GLY A 86 11.18 1.15 4.39
CA GLY A 86 11.97 0.45 5.40
C GLY A 86 11.71 0.86 6.85
N ASP A 87 12.27 0.09 7.74
CA ASP A 87 12.30 0.38 9.17
C ASP A 87 13.06 1.69 9.46
N GLU A 88 12.60 2.47 10.45
CA GLU A 88 13.18 3.78 10.77
C GLU A 88 14.56 3.67 11.45
N ILE A 89 14.92 2.50 11.99
CA ILE A 89 16.19 2.29 12.68
C ILE A 89 17.29 1.93 11.70
N ASN A 90 17.05 0.90 10.85
CA ASN A 90 18.08 0.30 9.99
C ASN A 90 17.70 0.29 8.49
N GLY A 91 16.49 0.72 8.11
CA GLY A 91 16.02 0.73 6.73
C GLY A 91 15.56 -0.63 6.21
N GLU A 92 15.49 -1.65 7.05
CA GLU A 92 15.18 -3.03 6.66
C GLU A 92 13.82 -3.14 5.95
N ILE A 93 13.84 -3.77 4.78
CA ILE A 93 12.66 -4.01 3.96
C ILE A 93 12.88 -5.24 3.07
N PRO A 94 11.86 -6.10 2.87
CA PRO A 94 11.97 -7.22 1.94
C PRO A 94 12.19 -6.76 0.50
N ALA A 95 13.03 -7.49 -0.25
CA ALA A 95 13.32 -7.19 -1.65
C ALA A 95 12.08 -7.22 -2.56
N SER A 96 11.04 -7.96 -2.17
CA SER A 96 9.76 -8.07 -2.89
C SER A 96 8.85 -6.85 -2.78
N GLN A 97 9.20 -5.86 -1.95
CA GLN A 97 8.39 -4.66 -1.80
C GLN A 97 8.54 -3.71 -3.01
N PRO A 98 7.46 -3.02 -3.42
CA PRO A 98 7.49 -2.11 -4.58
C PRO A 98 8.56 -1.03 -4.49
N ILE A 99 8.86 -0.54 -3.29
CA ILE A 99 9.90 0.49 -3.09
C ILE A 99 11.30 -0.07 -3.35
N SER A 100 11.57 -1.33 -3.00
CA SER A 100 12.84 -1.99 -3.30
C SER A 100 13.04 -2.13 -4.80
N THR A 101 12.02 -2.52 -5.54
CA THR A 101 12.01 -2.56 -7.01
C THR A 101 12.29 -1.18 -7.60
N LEU A 102 11.64 -0.12 -7.09
CA LEU A 102 11.87 1.25 -7.55
C LEU A 102 13.32 1.68 -7.35
N ILE A 103 13.91 1.40 -6.19
CA ILE A 103 15.32 1.71 -5.89
C ILE A 103 16.26 0.99 -6.87
N GLN A 104 16.04 -0.30 -7.08
CA GLN A 104 16.86 -1.11 -8.01
C GLN A 104 16.74 -0.62 -9.46
N GLN A 105 15.53 -0.27 -9.92
CA GLN A 105 15.32 0.28 -11.27
C GLN A 105 16.04 1.63 -11.46
N LEU A 106 16.04 2.50 -10.46
CA LEU A 106 16.78 3.75 -10.49
C LEU A 106 18.28 3.49 -10.53
N GLN A 107 18.81 2.65 -9.65
CA GLN A 107 20.23 2.28 -9.61
C GLN A 107 20.71 1.70 -10.95
N GLN A 108 19.91 0.83 -11.57
CA GLN A 108 20.21 0.21 -12.87
C GLN A 108 19.96 1.15 -14.05
N ARG A 109 19.56 2.42 -13.82
CA ARG A 109 19.20 3.42 -14.85
C ARG A 109 18.14 2.94 -15.84
N LYS A 110 17.27 2.05 -15.39
CA LYS A 110 16.13 1.54 -16.21
C LYS A 110 14.97 2.52 -16.28
N MET A 111 14.90 3.50 -15.37
CA MET A 111 13.87 4.50 -15.30
C MET A 111 14.35 5.85 -15.85
N ASN A 112 13.95 6.18 -17.08
CA ASN A 112 14.30 7.45 -17.74
C ASN A 112 13.23 8.53 -17.61
N ALA A 113 12.01 8.13 -17.24
CA ALA A 113 10.87 9.02 -17.03
C ALA A 113 10.00 8.51 -15.89
N LEU A 114 9.33 9.43 -15.20
CA LEU A 114 8.41 9.14 -14.11
C LEU A 114 6.97 8.96 -14.64
N PRO A 115 6.22 7.98 -14.14
CA PRO A 115 4.81 7.85 -14.49
C PRO A 115 3.99 9.01 -13.92
N GLY A 116 3.11 9.57 -14.73
CA GLY A 116 2.19 10.62 -14.32
C GLY A 116 2.67 12.03 -14.59
N THR A 117 2.56 12.90 -13.60
CA THR A 117 2.95 14.32 -13.61
C THR A 117 3.54 14.70 -12.26
N SER A 118 4.01 15.95 -12.11
CA SER A 118 4.52 16.48 -10.83
C SER A 118 3.49 16.49 -9.69
N LYS A 119 2.19 16.35 -10.00
CA LYS A 119 1.11 16.27 -9.00
C LYS A 119 0.87 14.88 -8.45
N HIS A 120 1.46 13.85 -9.08
CA HIS A 120 1.29 12.47 -8.62
C HIS A 120 2.16 12.19 -7.40
N SER A 121 1.59 11.47 -6.47
CA SER A 121 2.23 11.03 -5.22
C SER A 121 2.15 9.51 -5.10
N LEU A 122 3.06 8.97 -4.31
CA LEU A 122 3.00 7.61 -3.79
C LEU A 122 2.91 7.75 -2.27
N PRO A 123 1.76 7.44 -1.67
CA PRO A 123 1.61 7.52 -0.21
C PRO A 123 2.54 6.50 0.47
N LEU A 124 3.20 6.92 1.55
CA LEU A 124 4.21 6.13 2.23
C LEU A 124 3.85 5.87 3.69
N VAL A 125 4.32 4.75 4.22
CA VAL A 125 4.33 4.41 5.65
C VAL A 125 5.60 3.62 5.96
N SER A 126 6.28 3.91 7.07
CA SER A 126 7.42 3.10 7.51
C SER A 126 6.95 1.79 8.15
N VAL A 127 7.80 0.76 8.12
CA VAL A 127 7.56 -0.49 8.88
C VAL A 127 7.32 -0.15 10.35
N THR A 128 8.14 0.70 10.94
CA THR A 128 8.03 1.12 12.35
C THR A 128 6.67 1.74 12.67
N MET A 129 6.23 2.72 11.87
CA MET A 129 4.93 3.37 12.05
C MET A 129 3.77 2.39 11.89
N LEU A 130 3.84 1.51 10.88
CA LEU A 130 2.82 0.50 10.62
C LEU A 130 2.70 -0.50 11.77
N VAL A 131 3.82 -1.03 12.26
CA VAL A 131 3.84 -1.99 13.38
C VAL A 131 3.29 -1.33 14.65
N ASN A 132 3.68 -0.10 14.96
CA ASN A 132 3.14 0.63 16.10
C ASN A 132 1.61 0.81 15.98
N ALA A 133 1.10 1.18 14.80
CA ALA A 133 -0.33 1.29 14.57
C ALA A 133 -1.06 -0.06 14.78
N MET A 134 -0.49 -1.17 14.30
CA MET A 134 -1.05 -2.51 14.51
C MET A 134 -1.07 -2.90 16.00
N VAL A 135 0.01 -2.63 16.73
CA VAL A 135 0.10 -2.93 18.17
C VAL A 135 -0.92 -2.10 18.97
N HIS A 136 -1.06 -0.81 18.67
CA HIS A 136 -2.07 0.03 19.32
C HIS A 136 -3.48 -0.43 18.96
N ALA A 137 -3.77 -0.67 17.70
CA ALA A 137 -5.07 -1.15 17.23
C ALA A 137 -5.48 -2.49 17.85
N SER A 138 -4.51 -3.39 18.15
CA SER A 138 -4.82 -4.67 18.79
C SER A 138 -5.31 -4.53 20.24
N LYS A 139 -5.00 -3.41 20.90
CA LYS A 139 -5.32 -3.15 22.31
C LYS A 139 -6.44 -2.14 22.51
N ASP A 140 -6.70 -1.29 21.52
CA ASP A 140 -7.68 -0.21 21.60
C ASP A 140 -9.08 -0.70 21.25
N PRO A 141 -10.04 -0.70 22.20
CA PRO A 141 -11.41 -1.13 21.92
C PRO A 141 -12.14 -0.29 20.86
N GLN A 142 -11.73 0.97 20.66
CA GLN A 142 -12.33 1.87 19.68
C GLN A 142 -12.09 1.41 18.24
N THR A 143 -11.13 0.52 18.02
CA THR A 143 -10.79 0.01 16.68
C THR A 143 -11.54 -1.27 16.30
N ILE A 144 -12.37 -1.83 17.20
CA ILE A 144 -13.18 -3.02 16.89
C ILE A 144 -14.14 -2.69 15.75
N GLY A 145 -14.13 -3.52 14.71
CA GLY A 145 -14.96 -3.35 13.53
C GLY A 145 -14.55 -2.15 12.65
N GLN A 146 -13.32 -1.61 12.82
CA GLN A 146 -12.85 -0.46 12.07
C GLN A 146 -11.85 -0.87 10.97
N GLU A 147 -11.93 -0.14 9.86
CA GLU A 147 -10.92 -0.14 8.81
C GLU A 147 -10.10 1.15 8.92
N ILE A 148 -8.79 1.04 9.14
CA ILE A 148 -7.90 2.16 9.44
C ILE A 148 -6.83 2.29 8.37
N LEU A 149 -6.84 3.40 7.64
CA LEU A 149 -5.80 3.73 6.69
C LEU A 149 -4.59 4.35 7.42
N VAL A 150 -3.43 3.71 7.30
CA VAL A 150 -2.20 4.15 7.95
C VAL A 150 -1.20 4.62 6.90
N ALA A 151 -0.87 5.91 6.95
CA ALA A 151 0.13 6.54 6.10
C ALA A 151 0.81 7.69 6.83
N ASN A 152 2.01 8.05 6.38
CA ASN A 152 2.67 9.25 6.85
C ASN A 152 1.81 10.48 6.53
N PRO A 153 1.54 11.37 7.52
CA PRO A 153 0.72 12.57 7.31
C PRO A 153 1.29 13.49 6.23
N LYS A 154 2.62 13.57 6.12
CA LYS A 154 3.31 14.34 5.09
C LYS A 154 3.37 13.53 3.80
N GLN A 155 2.43 13.78 2.90
CA GLN A 155 2.47 13.19 1.57
C GLN A 155 3.45 13.97 0.69
N ILE A 156 4.30 13.25 -0.04
CA ILE A 156 5.28 13.82 -0.96
C ILE A 156 4.98 13.39 -2.39
N SER A 157 5.40 14.21 -3.37
CA SER A 157 5.27 13.84 -4.78
C SER A 157 6.18 12.65 -5.13
N LEU A 158 5.81 11.90 -6.17
CA LEU A 158 6.67 10.83 -6.70
C LEU A 158 8.04 11.38 -7.14
N GLN A 159 8.07 12.61 -7.71
CA GLN A 159 9.33 13.29 -8.05
C GLN A 159 10.19 13.54 -6.81
N THR A 160 9.60 14.01 -5.71
CA THR A 160 10.33 14.24 -4.46
C THR A 160 10.88 12.93 -3.89
N LEU A 161 10.08 11.86 -3.91
CA LEU A 161 10.53 10.52 -3.49
C LEU A 161 11.73 10.05 -4.31
N VAL A 162 11.62 10.14 -5.65
CA VAL A 162 12.71 9.73 -6.55
C VAL A 162 13.96 10.60 -6.38
N ASN A 163 13.79 11.90 -6.11
CA ASN A 163 14.93 12.78 -5.82
C ASN A 163 15.65 12.36 -4.52
N MET A 164 14.93 11.95 -3.46
CA MET A 164 15.53 11.43 -2.22
C MET A 164 16.34 10.16 -2.50
N ILE A 165 15.77 9.21 -3.24
CA ILE A 165 16.46 7.97 -3.62
C ILE A 165 17.69 8.27 -4.45
N ALA A 166 17.57 9.11 -5.49
CA ALA A 166 18.67 9.46 -6.38
C ALA A 166 19.80 10.20 -5.65
N LYS A 167 19.49 11.04 -4.66
CA LYS A 167 20.46 11.72 -3.80
C LYS A 167 21.33 10.69 -3.05
N THR A 168 20.70 9.68 -2.45
CA THR A 168 21.44 8.61 -1.73
C THR A 168 22.27 7.75 -2.69
N LEU A 169 21.72 7.44 -3.87
CA LEU A 169 22.45 6.70 -4.93
C LEU A 169 23.53 7.54 -5.66
N GLN A 170 23.69 8.82 -5.30
CA GLN A 170 24.62 9.77 -5.93
C GLN A 170 24.44 9.85 -7.46
N MET A 171 23.19 9.88 -7.92
CA MET A 171 22.85 9.92 -9.34
C MET A 171 21.87 11.05 -9.67
N ASN A 172 21.79 11.42 -10.96
CA ASN A 172 20.80 12.38 -11.42
C ASN A 172 19.42 11.69 -11.54
N PRO A 173 18.37 12.25 -10.90
CA PRO A 173 17.01 11.71 -11.01
C PRO A 173 16.43 11.93 -12.41
N PRO A 174 15.50 11.05 -12.86
CA PRO A 174 14.71 11.30 -14.06
C PRO A 174 13.87 12.59 -13.89
N ARG A 175 13.83 13.44 -14.93
CA ARG A 175 13.12 14.74 -14.92
C ARG A 175 11.90 14.76 -15.81
N HIS A 176 11.78 13.80 -16.72
CA HIS A 176 10.69 13.71 -17.68
C HIS A 176 9.53 12.91 -17.10
N PHE A 177 8.33 13.22 -17.55
CA PHE A 177 7.12 12.49 -17.19
C PHE A 177 6.55 11.76 -18.40
N ILE A 178 5.98 10.60 -18.16
CA ILE A 178 5.22 9.81 -19.14
C ILE A 178 3.80 9.61 -18.65
N SER A 179 2.82 9.82 -19.52
CA SER A 179 1.41 9.62 -19.17
C SER A 179 1.16 8.18 -18.66
N ILE A 180 0.45 8.05 -17.53
CA ILE A 180 0.05 6.75 -16.98
C ILE A 180 -0.75 5.95 -18.02
N SER A 181 -1.65 6.59 -18.76
CA SER A 181 -2.46 5.93 -19.79
C SER A 181 -1.58 5.36 -20.92
N LEU A 182 -0.60 6.13 -21.38
CA LEU A 182 0.36 5.68 -22.38
C LEU A 182 1.20 4.52 -21.85
N LEU A 183 1.69 4.63 -20.63
CA LEU A 183 2.50 3.59 -20.00
C LEU A 183 1.69 2.29 -19.80
N LYS A 184 0.42 2.39 -19.34
CA LYS A 184 -0.49 1.24 -19.28
C LYS A 184 -0.71 0.58 -20.64
N CYS A 185 -0.79 1.36 -21.73
CA CYS A 185 -0.91 0.83 -23.08
C CYS A 185 0.36 0.05 -23.50
N ILE A 186 1.54 0.61 -23.22
CA ILE A 186 2.83 -0.02 -23.50
C ILE A 186 3.00 -1.33 -22.71
N LEU A 187 2.62 -1.33 -21.43
CA LEU A 187 2.75 -2.48 -20.53
C LEU A 187 1.76 -3.64 -20.84
N LYS A 188 0.77 -3.44 -21.72
CA LYS A 188 -0.02 -4.55 -22.24
C LYS A 188 0.81 -5.57 -23.06
N TRP A 189 1.94 -5.13 -23.58
CA TRP A 189 2.86 -5.99 -24.30
C TRP A 189 3.83 -6.64 -23.32
N GLN A 190 3.60 -7.89 -23.02
CA GLN A 190 4.26 -8.65 -21.93
C GLN A 190 5.80 -8.63 -22.03
N TRP A 191 6.36 -8.65 -23.24
CA TRP A 191 7.80 -8.55 -23.43
C TRP A 191 8.39 -7.19 -23.00
N LEU A 192 7.61 -6.09 -23.17
CA LEU A 192 8.00 -4.75 -22.68
C LEU A 192 7.84 -4.64 -21.16
N ALA A 193 6.77 -5.19 -20.61
CA ALA A 193 6.55 -5.24 -19.16
C ALA A 193 7.70 -5.99 -18.48
N ASN A 194 8.11 -7.14 -19.01
CA ASN A 194 9.25 -7.91 -18.51
C ASN A 194 10.59 -7.16 -18.65
N LYS A 195 10.79 -6.45 -19.77
CA LYS A 195 12.01 -5.66 -19.99
C LYS A 195 12.13 -4.45 -19.07
N LEU A 196 10.98 -3.85 -18.72
CA LEU A 196 10.90 -2.71 -17.79
C LEU A 196 10.79 -3.16 -16.34
N ASP A 197 10.62 -4.45 -16.08
CA ASP A 197 10.38 -5.02 -14.75
C ASP A 197 9.26 -4.26 -14.01
N MET A 198 8.18 -3.96 -14.76
CA MET A 198 7.07 -3.14 -14.29
C MET A 198 5.74 -3.75 -14.73
N SER A 199 4.78 -3.87 -13.82
CA SER A 199 3.41 -4.26 -14.14
C SER A 199 2.50 -3.03 -14.28
N ALA A 200 1.47 -3.14 -15.11
CA ALA A 200 0.45 -2.11 -15.23
C ALA A 200 -0.29 -1.87 -13.90
N GLU A 201 -0.38 -2.88 -13.04
CA GLU A 201 -1.01 -2.81 -11.73
C GLU A 201 -0.25 -1.88 -10.76
N MET A 202 1.09 -1.83 -10.85
CA MET A 202 1.91 -0.92 -10.03
C MET A 202 1.55 0.55 -10.26
N LEU A 203 1.08 0.92 -11.45
CA LEU A 203 0.66 2.28 -11.76
C LEU A 203 -0.63 2.70 -11.05
N ASN A 204 -1.42 1.76 -10.55
CA ASN A 204 -2.63 2.04 -9.79
C ASN A 204 -2.32 2.64 -8.41
N PHE A 205 -1.11 2.47 -7.88
CA PHE A 205 -0.67 3.03 -6.61
C PHE A 205 -0.24 4.50 -6.70
N ILE A 206 -0.01 5.02 -7.91
CA ILE A 206 0.42 6.40 -8.15
C ILE A 206 -0.80 7.28 -8.36
N ARG A 207 -1.00 8.30 -7.52
CA ARG A 207 -2.25 9.07 -7.46
C ARG A 207 -2.02 10.57 -7.34
N THR A 208 -3.07 11.31 -7.70
CA THR A 208 -3.16 12.77 -7.46
C THR A 208 -4.05 13.13 -6.28
N GLU A 209 -4.85 12.18 -5.80
CA GLU A 209 -5.80 12.37 -4.70
C GLU A 209 -5.08 12.21 -3.36
N GLN A 210 -5.43 13.07 -2.41
CA GLN A 210 -4.96 12.92 -1.03
C GLN A 210 -5.72 11.79 -0.33
N LEU A 211 -5.04 11.03 0.51
CA LEU A 211 -5.64 10.00 1.33
C LEU A 211 -6.40 10.61 2.50
N ASP A 212 -7.54 10.04 2.84
CA ASP A 212 -8.29 10.41 4.02
C ASP A 212 -7.72 9.72 5.27
N LEU A 213 -6.96 10.46 6.04
CA LEU A 213 -6.33 9.99 7.27
C LEU A 213 -7.08 10.39 8.55
N ARG A 214 -8.33 10.85 8.45
CA ARG A 214 -9.07 11.38 9.61
C ARG A 214 -9.17 10.36 10.74
N THR A 215 -9.57 9.13 10.45
CA THR A 215 -9.67 8.05 11.45
C THR A 215 -8.33 7.78 12.12
N PHE A 216 -7.27 7.60 11.35
CA PHE A 216 -5.92 7.41 11.90
C PHE A 216 -5.46 8.59 12.74
N ASN A 217 -5.66 9.81 12.26
CA ASN A 217 -5.26 11.02 13.01
C ASN A 217 -6.03 11.18 14.33
N GLN A 218 -7.31 10.82 14.38
CA GLN A 218 -8.10 10.82 15.63
C GLN A 218 -7.54 9.79 16.62
N LEU A 219 -7.34 8.56 16.21
CA LEU A 219 -6.76 7.50 17.05
C LEU A 219 -5.34 7.87 17.49
N ASN A 220 -4.56 8.46 16.61
CA ASN A 220 -3.17 8.83 16.89
C ASN A 220 -3.02 9.97 17.92
N GLN A 221 -4.07 10.74 18.21
CA GLN A 221 -4.06 11.66 19.34
C GLN A 221 -3.81 10.95 20.68
N GLN A 222 -4.32 9.72 20.81
CA GLN A 222 -4.11 8.87 21.99
C GLN A 222 -2.87 7.99 21.85
N TRP A 223 -2.63 7.41 20.67
CA TRP A 223 -1.52 6.49 20.41
C TRP A 223 -0.16 7.19 20.42
N LYS A 224 -0.13 8.46 20.00
CA LYS A 224 1.08 9.30 19.95
C LYS A 224 2.21 8.69 19.13
N ILE A 225 1.86 7.99 18.04
CA ILE A 225 2.83 7.49 17.08
C ILE A 225 3.42 8.68 16.33
N PRO A 226 4.75 8.88 16.37
CA PRO A 226 5.36 10.02 15.69
C PRO A 226 5.28 9.84 14.16
N PRO A 227 5.21 10.94 13.40
CA PRO A 227 5.31 10.87 11.94
C PRO A 227 6.71 10.39 11.54
N THR A 228 6.79 9.58 10.48
CA THR A 228 8.07 9.12 9.93
C THR A 228 8.87 10.28 9.35
N GLU A 229 10.14 10.39 9.70
CA GLU A 229 11.11 11.28 9.07
C GLU A 229 11.53 10.70 7.71
N LEU A 230 10.79 11.08 6.66
CA LEU A 230 10.85 10.43 5.34
C LEU A 230 12.26 10.47 4.70
N GLU A 231 12.98 11.59 4.83
CA GLU A 231 14.30 11.73 4.19
C GLU A 231 15.31 10.74 4.80
N THR A 232 15.39 10.71 6.12
CA THR A 232 16.30 9.82 6.86
C THR A 232 15.92 8.35 6.67
N THR A 233 14.62 8.02 6.77
CA THR A 233 14.15 6.65 6.61
C THR A 233 14.37 6.15 5.19
N MET A 234 14.12 7.00 4.19
CA MET A 234 14.36 6.65 2.79
C MET A 234 15.85 6.45 2.50
N GLN A 235 16.72 7.28 3.07
CA GLN A 235 18.18 7.08 2.96
C GLN A 235 18.56 5.69 3.47
N LYS A 236 18.16 5.33 4.69
CA LYS A 236 18.43 4.01 5.28
C LYS A 236 17.83 2.87 4.45
N THR A 237 16.60 3.06 3.94
CA THR A 237 15.95 2.08 3.06
C THR A 237 16.76 1.82 1.79
N VAL A 238 17.29 2.89 1.16
CA VAL A 238 18.17 2.76 -0.01
C VAL A 238 19.46 2.04 0.33
N GLU A 239 20.11 2.42 1.45
CA GLU A 239 21.32 1.79 1.92
C GLU A 239 21.13 0.30 2.20
N TRP A 240 19.99 -0.10 2.79
CA TRP A 240 19.62 -1.50 3.02
C TRP A 240 19.44 -2.29 1.71
N VAL A 241 18.69 -1.74 0.77
CA VAL A 241 18.39 -2.41 -0.52
C VAL A 241 19.66 -2.58 -1.37
N MET A 242 20.70 -1.78 -1.11
CA MET A 242 21.96 -1.79 -1.85
C MET A 242 23.05 -2.69 -1.24
N GLN A 243 22.78 -3.32 -0.10
CA GLN A 243 23.64 -4.35 0.50
C GLN A 243 23.53 -5.69 -0.22
#